data_6f44203dafb9d2f7651a654d46196891
#
_entry.id   6f44203dafb9d2f7651a654d46196891
#
_cell.length_a   1.000
_cell.length_b   1.000
_cell.length_c   1.000
_cell.angle_alpha   90.00
_cell.angle_beta   90.00
_cell.angle_gamma   90.00
#
_symmetry.space_group_name_H-M   'P 1'
#
loop_
_entity.id
_entity.type
_entity.pdbx_description
1 polymer ?
#
loop_
_entity_poly.entity_id
_entity_poly.type
_entity_poly.pdbx_seq_one_letter_code
_entity_poly.pdbx_strand_id
1 'polypeptide(L)'
;MDLVWSDEVTEQLTKLADLDSIAPEMLKSAAPIAVDALKQQVGKHKSSRANKHLSDSVRAGKPKKRKRGGYGLDVSFSGYDSGHGSSPNYPNKVAQMQKAVILEYGTAKKPAQPFLNSAANSCEDAVSTVMQDVLRQRGKL
;
A
#
# COMPACT_ATOMS: atom_id res chain seq x y z
N MET A 1 -0.10 -1.62 16.62
CA MET A 1 -0.44 -2.78 17.45
C MET A 1 0.81 -3.64 17.65
N ASP A 2 1.19 -3.83 18.87
CA ASP A 2 2.36 -4.66 19.17
C ASP A 2 1.96 -6.12 19.18
N LEU A 3 2.62 -6.92 18.34
CA LEU A 3 2.44 -8.36 18.34
C LEU A 3 3.42 -8.97 19.34
N VAL A 4 2.87 -9.56 20.42
CA VAL A 4 3.67 -10.30 21.38
C VAL A 4 3.69 -11.76 20.93
N TRP A 5 4.88 -12.26 20.61
CA TRP A 5 5.08 -13.64 20.20
C TRP A 5 5.26 -14.54 21.42
N SER A 6 4.73 -15.75 21.37
CA SER A 6 5.03 -16.73 22.40
C SER A 6 6.52 -17.10 22.34
N ASP A 7 7.08 -17.59 23.47
CA ASP A 7 8.47 -18.01 23.53
C ASP A 7 8.79 -19.09 22.48
N GLU A 8 7.84 -19.99 22.24
CA GLU A 8 7.95 -21.02 21.24
C GLU A 8 8.07 -20.46 19.83
N VAL A 9 7.23 -19.49 19.49
CA VAL A 9 7.27 -18.82 18.18
C VAL A 9 8.55 -18.01 18.04
N THR A 10 8.97 -17.32 19.09
CA THR A 10 10.22 -16.55 19.11
C THR A 10 11.40 -17.47 18.86
N GLU A 11 11.43 -18.64 19.49
CA GLU A 11 12.47 -19.63 19.31
C GLU A 11 12.51 -20.16 17.88
N GLN A 12 11.35 -20.45 17.30
CA GLN A 12 11.26 -20.87 15.91
C GLN A 12 11.74 -19.77 14.96
N LEU A 13 11.34 -18.52 15.20
CA LEU A 13 11.80 -17.39 14.40
C LEU A 13 13.30 -17.16 14.51
N THR A 14 13.89 -17.41 15.69
CA THR A 14 15.34 -17.30 15.89
C THR A 14 16.09 -18.37 15.11
N LYS A 15 15.49 -19.54 14.93
CA LYS A 15 16.06 -20.64 14.13
C LYS A 15 15.91 -20.39 12.63
N LEU A 16 15.01 -19.47 12.21
CA LEU A 16 14.91 -19.05 10.83
C LEU A 16 16.16 -18.25 10.48
N ALA A 17 16.90 -18.76 9.53
CA ALA A 17 18.27 -18.37 9.29
C ALA A 17 18.46 -16.88 8.96
N ASP A 18 17.42 -16.13 8.54
CA ASP A 18 17.63 -14.76 8.12
C ASP A 18 16.31 -14.00 7.94
N LEU A 19 15.78 -13.45 9.04
CA LEU A 19 14.58 -12.60 8.98
C LEU A 19 14.78 -11.37 8.10
N ASP A 20 16.01 -10.86 8.01
CA ASP A 20 16.31 -9.71 7.18
C ASP A 20 16.17 -10.00 5.69
N SER A 21 16.27 -11.27 5.26
CA SER A 21 16.01 -11.64 3.87
C SER A 21 14.55 -12.05 3.64
N ILE A 22 13.92 -12.65 4.65
CA ILE A 22 12.55 -13.17 4.55
C ILE A 22 11.52 -12.03 4.54
N ALA A 23 11.67 -11.04 5.42
CA ALA A 23 10.71 -9.95 5.55
C ALA A 23 10.53 -9.13 4.27
N PRO A 24 11.59 -8.71 3.56
CA PRO A 24 11.42 -8.04 2.28
C PRO A 24 10.70 -8.90 1.24
N GLU A 25 10.96 -10.22 1.21
CA GLU A 25 10.30 -11.13 0.29
C GLU A 25 8.80 -11.26 0.58
N MET A 26 8.44 -11.35 1.86
CA MET A 26 7.03 -11.35 2.28
C MET A 26 6.31 -10.09 1.80
N LEU A 27 6.92 -8.93 1.97
CA LEU A 27 6.36 -7.66 1.55
C LEU A 27 6.23 -7.56 0.04
N LYS A 28 7.24 -7.99 -0.70
CA LYS A 28 7.19 -8.00 -2.18
C LYS A 28 6.09 -8.92 -2.69
N SER A 29 5.87 -10.06 -2.04
CA SER A 29 4.82 -11.00 -2.43
C SER A 29 3.43 -10.47 -2.13
N ALA A 30 3.27 -9.69 -1.07
CA ALA A 30 2.00 -9.10 -0.68
C ALA A 30 1.67 -7.81 -1.43
N ALA A 31 2.67 -7.10 -1.93
CA ALA A 31 2.49 -5.79 -2.56
C ALA A 31 1.49 -5.79 -3.73
N PRO A 32 1.51 -6.75 -4.67
CA PRO A 32 0.52 -6.78 -5.76
C PRO A 32 -0.92 -6.85 -5.27
N ILE A 33 -1.17 -7.57 -4.19
CA ILE A 33 -2.51 -7.69 -3.59
C ILE A 33 -2.99 -6.33 -3.08
N ALA A 34 -2.13 -5.61 -2.37
CA ALA A 34 -2.45 -4.27 -1.86
C ALA A 34 -2.65 -3.27 -3.01
N VAL A 35 -1.82 -3.33 -4.04
CA VAL A 35 -1.94 -2.49 -5.23
C VAL A 35 -3.30 -2.73 -5.91
N ASP A 36 -3.67 -3.99 -6.11
CA ASP A 36 -4.94 -4.33 -6.76
C ASP A 36 -6.14 -3.88 -5.92
N ALA A 37 -6.07 -4.03 -4.60
CA ALA A 37 -7.12 -3.57 -3.69
C ALA A 37 -7.34 -2.06 -3.79
N LEU A 38 -6.26 -1.27 -3.80
CA LEU A 38 -6.34 0.17 -3.99
C LEU A 38 -6.89 0.54 -5.37
N LYS A 39 -6.42 -0.12 -6.42
CA LYS A 39 -6.92 0.11 -7.79
C LYS A 39 -8.42 -0.12 -7.89
N GLN A 40 -8.93 -1.18 -7.27
CA GLN A 40 -10.36 -1.47 -7.28
C GLN A 40 -11.16 -0.39 -6.57
N GLN A 41 -10.70 0.07 -5.42
CA GLN A 41 -11.42 1.07 -4.65
C GLN A 41 -11.40 2.45 -5.33
N VAL A 42 -10.25 2.91 -5.79
CA VAL A 42 -10.17 4.21 -6.48
C VAL A 42 -10.75 4.15 -7.89
N GLY A 43 -10.79 2.99 -8.51
CA GLY A 43 -11.40 2.80 -9.82
C GLY A 43 -12.88 3.12 -9.86
N LYS A 44 -13.56 3.12 -8.70
CA LYS A 44 -14.95 3.54 -8.58
C LYS A 44 -15.15 5.06 -8.73
N HIS A 45 -14.08 5.83 -8.66
CA HIS A 45 -14.09 7.30 -8.64
C HIS A 45 -13.33 7.88 -9.83
N LYS A 46 -13.65 7.42 -11.05
CA LYS A 46 -13.01 7.93 -12.27
C LYS A 46 -13.64 9.25 -12.72
N SER A 47 -12.79 10.23 -13.00
CA SER A 47 -13.21 11.52 -13.56
C SER A 47 -13.08 11.48 -15.08
N SER A 48 -14.12 11.96 -15.79
CA SER A 48 -14.08 12.10 -17.25
C SER A 48 -13.07 13.16 -17.72
N ARG A 49 -12.68 14.06 -16.83
CA ARG A 49 -11.72 15.14 -17.14
C ARG A 49 -10.27 14.71 -16.97
N ALA A 50 -10.02 13.59 -16.31
CA ALA A 50 -8.68 13.13 -16.06
C ALA A 50 -8.04 12.50 -17.28
N ASN A 51 -6.80 12.89 -17.61
CA ASN A 51 -6.00 12.21 -18.62
C ASN A 51 -5.41 10.91 -18.04
N LYS A 52 -5.17 10.90 -16.73
CA LYS A 52 -4.64 9.74 -16.03
C LYS A 52 -5.45 9.54 -14.75
N HIS A 53 -6.09 8.38 -14.64
CA HIS A 53 -6.88 8.05 -13.45
C HIS A 53 -6.01 7.63 -12.28
N LEU A 54 -6.52 7.81 -11.05
CA LEU A 54 -5.82 7.39 -9.84
C LEU A 54 -5.49 5.90 -9.85
N SER A 55 -6.40 5.07 -10.36
CA SER A 55 -6.17 3.62 -10.43
C SER A 55 -4.93 3.26 -11.26
N ASP A 56 -4.60 4.09 -12.25
CA ASP A 56 -3.43 3.85 -13.10
C ASP A 56 -2.12 4.33 -12.46
N SER A 57 -2.21 5.09 -11.38
CA SER A 57 -1.04 5.69 -10.71
C SER A 57 -0.61 4.94 -9.45
N VAL A 58 -1.34 3.90 -9.04
CA VAL A 58 -0.99 3.12 -7.85
C VAL A 58 0.31 2.35 -8.09
N ARG A 59 1.27 2.54 -7.20
CA ARG A 59 2.59 1.89 -7.27
C ARG A 59 3.02 1.44 -5.89
N ALA A 60 3.66 0.29 -5.85
CA ALA A 60 4.33 -0.20 -4.65
C ALA A 60 5.78 0.24 -4.65
N GLY A 61 6.26 0.69 -3.51
CA GLY A 61 7.67 1.01 -3.32
C GLY A 61 8.51 -0.24 -3.06
N LYS A 62 9.72 -0.04 -2.59
CA LYS A 62 10.61 -1.13 -2.19
C LYS A 62 10.50 -1.38 -0.69
N PRO A 63 10.66 -2.63 -0.24
CA PRO A 63 10.74 -2.90 1.19
C PRO A 63 11.86 -2.13 1.83
N LYS A 64 11.60 -1.53 3.00
CA LYS A 64 12.57 -0.72 3.74
C LYS A 64 12.60 -1.13 5.20
N LYS A 65 13.79 -1.12 5.77
CA LYS A 65 13.96 -1.31 7.21
C LYS A 65 13.57 0.00 7.92
N ARG A 66 12.68 -0.10 8.89
CA ARG A 66 12.22 1.07 9.62
C ARG A 66 13.10 1.37 10.83
N LYS A 67 13.23 2.66 11.18
CA LYS A 67 14.10 3.11 12.28
C LYS A 67 13.72 2.51 13.63
N ARG A 68 12.43 2.23 13.85
CA ARG A 68 11.91 1.65 15.10
C ARG A 68 11.85 0.13 15.10
N GLY A 69 12.51 -0.51 14.12
CA GLY A 69 12.51 -1.95 13.95
C GLY A 69 11.45 -2.40 12.94
N GLY A 70 11.65 -3.61 12.43
CA GLY A 70 10.77 -4.18 11.42
C GLY A 70 10.99 -3.64 10.02
N TYR A 71 10.16 -4.10 9.11
CA TYR A 71 10.19 -3.74 7.70
C TYR A 71 8.85 -3.20 7.27
N GLY A 72 8.84 -2.37 6.24
CA GLY A 72 7.61 -1.85 5.65
C GLY A 72 7.78 -1.63 4.17
N LEU A 73 6.65 -1.60 3.47
CA LEU A 73 6.57 -1.29 2.07
C LEU A 73 5.38 -0.35 1.87
N ASP A 74 5.62 0.77 1.20
CA ASP A 74 4.58 1.76 0.97
C ASP A 74 3.93 1.53 -0.40
N VAL A 75 2.61 1.59 -0.44
CA VAL A 75 1.82 1.63 -1.66
C VAL A 75 1.22 3.02 -1.77
N SER A 76 1.49 3.71 -2.85
CA SER A 76 1.10 5.11 -3.00
C SER A 76 0.72 5.43 -4.45
N PHE A 77 0.35 6.69 -4.66
CA PHE A 77 0.01 7.22 -5.97
C PHE A 77 1.17 8.04 -6.50
N SER A 78 1.60 7.75 -7.73
CA SER A 78 2.75 8.40 -8.34
C SER A 78 2.37 9.17 -9.59
N GLY A 79 3.21 10.15 -9.94
CA GLY A 79 3.05 10.92 -11.17
C GLY A 79 2.04 12.05 -11.06
N TYR A 80 1.71 12.61 -12.22
CA TYR A 80 0.87 13.78 -12.35
C TYR A 80 -0.21 13.56 -13.41
N ASP A 81 -1.29 14.34 -13.30
CA ASP A 81 -2.36 14.37 -14.29
C ASP A 81 -2.45 15.76 -14.91
N SER A 82 -2.22 15.86 -16.20
CA SER A 82 -2.29 17.11 -16.96
C SER A 82 -3.72 17.49 -17.40
N GLY A 83 -4.66 16.56 -17.32
CA GLY A 83 -6.05 16.79 -17.71
C GLY A 83 -6.91 17.46 -16.64
N HIS A 84 -6.37 17.70 -15.46
CA HIS A 84 -7.12 18.11 -14.29
C HIS A 84 -6.51 19.35 -13.64
N GLY A 85 -6.99 20.52 -14.02
CA GLY A 85 -6.69 21.75 -13.32
C GLY A 85 -5.21 22.07 -13.12
N SER A 86 -4.95 22.92 -12.16
CA SER A 86 -3.60 23.34 -11.78
C SER A 86 -3.44 23.32 -10.27
N SER A 87 -2.22 23.15 -9.81
CA SER A 87 -1.84 23.36 -8.41
C SER A 87 -0.89 24.56 -8.32
N PRO A 88 -0.71 25.17 -7.13
CA PRO A 88 0.17 26.33 -6.96
C PRO A 88 1.59 26.13 -7.49
N ASN A 89 2.13 24.92 -7.36
CA ASN A 89 3.48 24.62 -7.79
C ASN A 89 3.56 24.03 -9.22
N TYR A 90 2.41 23.64 -9.79
CA TYR A 90 2.34 22.97 -11.08
C TYR A 90 1.13 23.48 -11.86
N PRO A 91 1.27 24.60 -12.59
CA PRO A 91 0.11 25.29 -13.18
C PRO A 91 -0.67 24.48 -14.22
N ASN A 92 -0.04 23.48 -14.84
CA ASN A 92 -0.69 22.69 -15.89
C ASN A 92 -0.91 21.23 -15.52
N LYS A 93 -0.71 20.85 -14.26
CA LYS A 93 -0.82 19.47 -13.81
C LYS A 93 -1.10 19.39 -12.32
N VAL A 94 -1.70 18.26 -11.90
CA VAL A 94 -2.00 17.96 -10.50
C VAL A 94 -1.33 16.64 -10.13
N ALA A 95 -0.67 16.61 -8.98
CA ALA A 95 -0.08 15.37 -8.48
C ALA A 95 -1.18 14.34 -8.18
N GLN A 96 -0.95 13.09 -8.57
CA GLN A 96 -1.92 12.01 -8.29
C GLN A 96 -2.12 11.84 -6.78
N MET A 97 -1.05 11.97 -5.99
CA MET A 97 -1.16 11.90 -4.54
C MET A 97 -2.08 12.98 -3.97
N GLN A 98 -2.06 14.19 -4.53
CA GLN A 98 -2.95 15.27 -4.13
C GLN A 98 -4.42 14.92 -4.42
N LYS A 99 -4.70 14.32 -5.58
CA LYS A 99 -6.05 13.86 -5.90
C LYS A 99 -6.53 12.79 -4.91
N ALA A 100 -5.64 11.88 -4.53
CA ALA A 100 -5.94 10.83 -3.56
C ALA A 100 -6.27 11.41 -2.18
N VAL A 101 -5.52 12.40 -1.73
CA VAL A 101 -5.78 13.07 -0.44
C VAL A 101 -7.13 13.78 -0.47
N ILE A 102 -7.44 14.47 -1.55
CA ILE A 102 -8.74 15.16 -1.70
C ILE A 102 -9.89 14.14 -1.68
N LEU A 103 -9.73 13.01 -2.36
CA LEU A 103 -10.74 11.96 -2.39
C LEU A 103 -10.96 11.37 -0.99
N GLU A 104 -9.89 11.08 -0.26
CA GLU A 104 -9.96 10.45 1.07
C GLU A 104 -10.58 11.38 2.12
N TYR A 105 -10.14 12.63 2.15
CA TYR A 105 -10.51 13.57 3.22
C TYR A 105 -11.52 14.63 2.81
N GLY A 106 -11.71 14.83 1.51
CA GLY A 106 -12.58 15.88 1.01
C GLY A 106 -11.97 17.27 1.10
N THR A 107 -12.73 18.23 0.63
CA THR A 107 -12.42 19.67 0.73
C THR A 107 -13.66 20.44 1.18
N ALA A 108 -13.53 21.76 1.38
CA ALA A 108 -14.67 22.62 1.69
C ALA A 108 -15.77 22.58 0.62
N LYS A 109 -15.40 22.27 -0.63
CA LYS A 109 -16.32 22.23 -1.78
C LYS A 109 -16.75 20.82 -2.19
N LYS A 110 -16.01 19.80 -1.76
CA LYS A 110 -16.27 18.39 -2.16
C LYS A 110 -16.31 17.50 -0.93
N PRO A 111 -17.34 16.66 -0.77
CA PRO A 111 -17.39 15.72 0.35
C PRO A 111 -16.30 14.66 0.21
N ALA A 112 -15.85 14.15 1.35
CA ALA A 112 -14.90 13.05 1.38
C ALA A 112 -15.55 11.78 0.82
N GLN A 113 -14.76 10.99 0.07
CA GLN A 113 -15.14 9.66 -0.42
C GLN A 113 -14.01 8.70 -0.02
N PRO A 114 -13.93 8.31 1.26
CA PRO A 114 -12.81 7.52 1.76
C PRO A 114 -12.71 6.16 1.09
N PHE A 115 -11.49 5.72 0.81
CA PHE A 115 -11.23 4.46 0.14
C PHE A 115 -10.17 3.60 0.86
N LEU A 116 -9.32 4.21 1.69
CA LEU A 116 -8.18 3.50 2.30
C LEU A 116 -8.61 2.36 3.21
N ASN A 117 -9.57 2.61 4.10
CA ASN A 117 -10.04 1.56 5.01
C ASN A 117 -10.71 0.42 4.27
N SER A 118 -11.50 0.72 3.24
CA SER A 118 -12.15 -0.31 2.43
C SER A 118 -11.13 -1.14 1.67
N ALA A 119 -10.09 -0.51 1.12
CA ALA A 119 -9.01 -1.21 0.44
C ALA A 119 -8.25 -2.11 1.41
N ALA A 120 -7.87 -1.59 2.58
CA ALA A 120 -7.17 -2.36 3.60
C ALA A 120 -7.98 -3.57 4.06
N ASN A 121 -9.26 -3.36 4.37
CA ASN A 121 -10.13 -4.44 4.84
C ASN A 121 -10.35 -5.51 3.76
N SER A 122 -10.42 -5.13 2.50
CA SER A 122 -10.67 -6.07 1.41
C SER A 122 -9.49 -6.99 1.12
N CYS A 123 -8.26 -6.57 1.46
CA CYS A 123 -7.05 -7.34 1.14
C CYS A 123 -6.33 -7.93 2.35
N GLU A 124 -6.79 -7.61 3.57
CA GLU A 124 -6.10 -8.00 4.82
C GLU A 124 -5.86 -9.51 4.91
N ASP A 125 -6.89 -10.32 4.67
CA ASP A 125 -6.78 -11.78 4.77
C ASP A 125 -5.86 -12.35 3.67
N ALA A 126 -5.97 -11.86 2.46
CA ALA A 126 -5.14 -12.31 1.35
C ALA A 126 -3.67 -11.95 1.56
N VAL A 127 -3.39 -10.74 2.04
CA VAL A 127 -2.04 -10.29 2.37
C VAL A 127 -1.44 -11.18 3.47
N SER A 128 -2.20 -11.40 4.53
CA SER A 128 -1.78 -12.24 5.65
C SER A 128 -1.46 -13.66 5.20
N THR A 129 -2.32 -14.25 4.37
CA THR A 129 -2.13 -15.61 3.84
C THR A 129 -0.86 -15.71 3.00
N VAL A 130 -0.62 -14.76 2.11
CA VAL A 130 0.57 -14.75 1.25
C VAL A 130 1.84 -14.61 2.10
N MET A 131 1.83 -13.73 3.09
CA MET A 131 2.97 -13.56 3.99
C MET A 131 3.27 -14.82 4.79
N GLN A 132 2.24 -15.50 5.29
CA GLN A 132 2.39 -16.75 5.99
C GLN A 132 2.94 -17.86 5.09
N ASP A 133 2.48 -17.92 3.84
CA ASP A 133 2.98 -18.90 2.88
C ASP A 133 4.46 -18.70 2.57
N VAL A 134 4.90 -17.46 2.37
CA VAL A 134 6.31 -17.15 2.16
C VAL A 134 7.13 -17.55 3.37
N LEU A 135 6.66 -17.23 4.57
CA LEU A 135 7.33 -17.59 5.82
C LEU A 135 7.50 -19.10 5.96
N ARG A 136 6.46 -19.86 5.65
CA ARG A 136 6.51 -21.34 5.70
C ARG A 136 7.50 -21.89 4.69
N GLN A 137 7.47 -21.42 3.47
CA GLN A 137 8.36 -21.89 2.40
C GLN A 137 9.83 -21.59 2.71
N ARG A 138 10.12 -20.37 3.17
CA ARG A 138 11.48 -19.94 3.47
C ARG A 138 11.98 -20.46 4.80
N GLY A 139 11.08 -20.59 5.76
CA GLY A 139 11.42 -21.04 7.10
C GLY A 139 11.38 -22.56 7.30
N LYS A 140 10.84 -23.30 6.34
CA LYS A 140 10.65 -24.77 6.45
C LYS A 140 9.82 -25.16 7.68
N LEU A 141 8.86 -24.31 8.00
CA LEU A 141 7.95 -24.56 9.15
C LEU A 141 6.84 -25.54 8.79
#